data_1a7b21c2733d5f2075e5e1add9177600
#
_entry.id   1a7b21c2733d5f2075e5e1add9177600
#
_cell.length_a   1.000
_cell.length_b   1.000
_cell.length_c   1.000
_cell.angle_alpha   90.00
_cell.angle_beta   90.00
_cell.angle_gamma   90.00
#
_symmetry.space_group_name_H-M   'P 1'
#
loop_
_entity.id
_entity.type
_entity.pdbx_description
1 polymer ?
#
loop_
_entity_poly.entity_id
_entity_poly.type
_entity_poly.pdbx_seq_one_letter_code
_entity_poly.pdbx_strand_id
1 'polypeptide(L)'
;MIVLENVCKEFKTVKKQEGLKGAFKGLFSRDYTLKKAVDNMTFTINKGEIVGYIGANGAGKSTTIKMMTGILTPSSGKVTVDGIVPYENRTENAKKIGVVFGQRTQLWWDLALRETFTVLKEIYEVSNEDFEYRMKFLDDVLGLGEFMATPVRSLSLGQRMRADLAASLLHNPQILYLDEPTIGLDVIVKEKVRKAIKEINKEFGTTVILTTHDLNDIEELCNRIIIIDNGKKIYDGSIEAIKSTFGYMSQVEIKVKSTEVFERFDINKSLNFSKEDLLIEEGVGAVIVTFNKNKIPVSDIIYVIMKECPVLDVSIKETSIEEIVKKIYRNEVNV
;
A
#
# COMPACT_ATOMS: atom_id res chain seq x y z
N MET A 1 1.98 -17.67 7.69
CA MET A 1 0.54 -17.47 7.41
C MET A 1 -0.05 -16.56 8.49
N ILE A 2 -0.87 -15.59 8.10
CA ILE A 2 -1.56 -14.66 9.01
C ILE A 2 -3.06 -14.92 8.87
N VAL A 3 -3.77 -15.01 9.99
CA VAL A 3 -5.22 -15.25 10.01
C VAL A 3 -5.86 -14.28 10.99
N LEU A 4 -6.86 -13.55 10.53
CA LEU A 4 -7.77 -12.75 11.34
C LEU A 4 -9.17 -13.36 11.26
N GLU A 5 -9.79 -13.58 12.43
CA GLU A 5 -11.12 -14.18 12.56
C GLU A 5 -12.02 -13.26 13.38
N ASN A 6 -12.96 -12.60 12.71
CA ASN A 6 -13.96 -11.69 13.32
C ASN A 6 -13.34 -10.67 14.28
N VAL A 7 -12.19 -10.10 13.91
CA VAL A 7 -11.40 -9.21 14.75
C VAL A 7 -12.06 -7.85 14.87
N CYS A 8 -12.28 -7.41 16.13
CA CYS A 8 -12.74 -6.07 16.42
C CYS A 8 -11.75 -5.35 17.34
N LYS A 9 -11.62 -4.04 17.17
CA LYS A 9 -10.89 -3.16 18.08
C LYS A 9 -11.67 -1.89 18.34
N GLU A 10 -11.97 -1.69 19.62
CA GLU A 10 -12.68 -0.53 20.13
C GLU A 10 -11.78 0.30 21.05
N PHE A 11 -11.87 1.61 20.92
CA PHE A 11 -11.22 2.57 21.83
C PHE A 11 -12.25 3.39 22.55
N LYS A 12 -12.05 3.54 23.86
CA LYS A 12 -12.85 4.44 24.69
C LYS A 12 -12.32 5.86 24.55
N THR A 13 -13.14 6.76 24.05
CA THR A 13 -12.81 8.19 23.95
C THR A 13 -13.70 8.95 24.91
N VAL A 14 -13.10 9.66 25.87
CA VAL A 14 -13.85 10.50 26.80
C VAL A 14 -14.42 11.68 26.02
N LYS A 15 -15.71 11.99 26.18
CA LYS A 15 -16.31 13.20 25.60
C LYS A 15 -15.67 14.42 26.22
N LYS A 16 -14.83 15.14 25.46
CA LYS A 16 -14.30 16.43 25.87
C LYS A 16 -15.46 17.41 25.99
N GLN A 17 -15.73 17.90 27.20
CA GLN A 17 -16.59 19.08 27.40
C GLN A 17 -15.72 20.33 27.27
N GLU A 18 -16.20 21.34 26.56
CA GLU A 18 -15.47 22.59 26.36
C GLU A 18 -15.35 23.40 27.64
N GLY A 19 -14.19 24.03 27.84
CA GLY A 19 -13.90 24.92 28.96
C GLY A 19 -13.23 24.27 30.17
N LEU A 20 -12.58 25.09 31.01
CA LEU A 20 -11.81 24.64 32.20
C LEU A 20 -12.67 23.83 33.20
N LYS A 21 -13.95 24.21 33.38
CA LYS A 21 -14.90 23.44 34.20
C LYS A 21 -15.28 22.10 33.58
N GLY A 22 -15.30 22.03 32.23
CA GLY A 22 -15.53 20.79 31.49
C GLY A 22 -14.35 19.83 31.59
N ALA A 23 -13.11 20.34 31.58
CA ALA A 23 -11.90 19.52 31.75
C ALA A 23 -11.83 18.86 33.15
N PHE A 24 -12.20 19.60 34.21
CA PHE A 24 -12.28 19.05 35.59
C PHE A 24 -13.39 18.01 35.73
N LYS A 25 -14.55 18.25 35.11
CA LYS A 25 -15.67 17.29 35.13
C LYS A 25 -15.37 16.06 34.30
N GLY A 26 -14.59 16.20 33.23
CA GLY A 26 -14.13 15.09 32.38
C GLY A 26 -13.19 14.11 33.06
N LEU A 27 -12.42 14.54 34.07
CA LEU A 27 -11.55 13.67 34.88
C LEU A 27 -12.34 12.68 35.75
N PHE A 28 -13.58 13.00 36.12
CA PHE A 28 -14.46 12.17 36.94
C PHE A 28 -15.67 11.66 36.16
N SER A 29 -15.87 12.06 34.91
CA SER A 29 -16.98 11.62 34.05
C SER A 29 -16.68 10.21 33.52
N ARG A 30 -17.66 9.31 33.66
CA ARG A 30 -17.67 7.99 33.04
C ARG A 30 -18.31 8.01 31.64
N ASP A 31 -18.60 9.18 31.10
CA ASP A 31 -19.18 9.32 29.75
C ASP A 31 -18.07 9.14 28.70
N TYR A 32 -18.08 8.00 28.06
CA TYR A 32 -17.18 7.69 26.94
C TYR A 32 -17.97 7.30 25.69
N THR A 33 -17.44 7.64 24.56
CA THR A 33 -17.88 7.09 23.27
C THR A 33 -16.96 5.95 22.87
N LEU A 34 -17.52 4.84 22.44
CA LEU A 34 -16.78 3.75 21.83
C LEU A 34 -16.55 4.08 20.37
N LYS A 35 -15.30 4.17 19.96
CA LYS A 35 -14.92 4.28 18.56
C LYS A 35 -14.40 2.92 18.10
N LYS A 36 -15.12 2.27 17.19
CA LYS A 36 -14.64 1.06 16.52
C LYS A 36 -13.61 1.45 15.47
N ALA A 37 -12.36 1.07 15.71
CA ALA A 37 -11.27 1.29 14.77
C ALA A 37 -11.11 0.11 13.79
N VAL A 38 -11.52 -1.10 14.22
CA VAL A 38 -11.61 -2.30 13.40
C VAL A 38 -12.91 -3.00 13.77
N ASP A 39 -13.69 -3.40 12.77
CA ASP A 39 -15.02 -3.96 12.92
C ASP A 39 -15.18 -5.22 12.07
N ASN A 40 -15.21 -6.36 12.74
CA ASN A 40 -15.41 -7.70 12.15
C ASN A 40 -14.45 -8.04 10.99
N MET A 41 -13.15 -7.76 11.20
CA MET A 41 -12.13 -8.01 10.18
C MET A 41 -11.80 -9.50 10.09
N THR A 42 -12.00 -10.07 8.90
CA THR A 42 -11.70 -11.47 8.62
C THR A 42 -10.97 -11.59 7.29
N PHE A 43 -9.74 -12.11 7.31
CA PHE A 43 -8.96 -12.46 6.11
C PHE A 43 -7.79 -13.38 6.48
N THR A 44 -7.21 -14.00 5.46
CA THR A 44 -6.02 -14.84 5.59
C THR A 44 -4.97 -14.37 4.59
N ILE A 45 -3.70 -14.27 5.00
CA ILE A 45 -2.55 -14.03 4.13
C ILE A 45 -1.66 -15.28 4.18
N ASN A 46 -1.35 -15.84 3.01
CA ASN A 46 -0.54 -17.04 2.91
C ASN A 46 0.96 -16.71 3.01
N LYS A 47 1.77 -17.75 3.26
CA LYS A 47 3.23 -17.60 3.28
C LYS A 47 3.76 -17.19 1.91
N GLY A 48 4.71 -16.26 1.90
CA GLY A 48 5.36 -15.77 0.68
C GLY A 48 4.54 -14.78 -0.16
N GLU A 49 3.30 -14.44 0.23
CA GLU A 49 2.53 -13.40 -0.46
C GLU A 49 3.09 -12.00 -0.19
N ILE A 50 3.06 -11.12 -1.19
CA ILE A 50 3.18 -9.68 -1.03
C ILE A 50 1.79 -9.08 -1.18
N VAL A 51 1.24 -8.55 -0.09
CA VAL A 51 -0.13 -8.05 -0.02
C VAL A 51 -0.14 -6.55 0.27
N GLY A 52 -0.84 -5.80 -0.59
CA GLY A 52 -1.17 -4.41 -0.35
C GLY A 52 -2.34 -4.29 0.62
N TYR A 53 -2.14 -3.63 1.76
CA TYR A 53 -3.17 -3.37 2.75
C TYR A 53 -3.49 -1.88 2.78
N ILE A 54 -4.50 -1.47 2.05
CA ILE A 54 -4.79 -0.06 1.77
C ILE A 54 -6.12 0.39 2.37
N GLY A 55 -6.23 1.69 2.60
CA GLY A 55 -7.41 2.32 3.18
C GLY A 55 -7.19 3.82 3.37
N ALA A 56 -8.25 4.57 3.50
CA ALA A 56 -8.18 6.00 3.82
C ALA A 56 -7.51 6.24 5.19
N ASN A 57 -7.13 7.48 5.47
CA ASN A 57 -6.63 7.84 6.79
C ASN A 57 -7.71 7.60 7.84
N GLY A 58 -7.36 6.87 8.90
CA GLY A 58 -8.30 6.46 9.94
C GLY A 58 -9.13 5.21 9.63
N ALA A 59 -8.95 4.57 8.46
CA ALA A 59 -9.66 3.34 8.10
C ALA A 59 -9.32 2.11 8.96
N GLY A 60 -8.29 2.17 9.81
CA GLY A 60 -7.92 1.09 10.71
C GLY A 60 -6.60 0.37 10.38
N LYS A 61 -5.88 0.76 9.30
CA LYS A 61 -4.63 0.11 8.85
C LYS A 61 -3.63 -0.13 9.98
N SER A 62 -3.11 0.95 10.56
CA SER A 62 -2.09 0.85 11.62
C SER A 62 -2.61 0.18 12.89
N THR A 63 -3.93 0.23 13.15
CA THR A 63 -4.54 -0.51 14.27
C THR A 63 -4.48 -2.00 14.01
N THR A 64 -4.81 -2.45 12.82
CA THR A 64 -4.75 -3.86 12.42
C THR A 64 -3.30 -4.36 12.43
N ILE A 65 -2.36 -3.62 11.88
CA ILE A 65 -0.93 -3.97 11.95
C ILE A 65 -0.47 -4.11 13.41
N LYS A 66 -0.83 -3.17 14.27
CA LYS A 66 -0.47 -3.25 15.70
C LYS A 66 -1.07 -4.46 16.42
N MET A 67 -2.19 -4.99 15.97
CA MET A 67 -2.73 -6.26 16.50
C MET A 67 -1.95 -7.46 15.96
N MET A 68 -1.60 -7.48 14.69
CA MET A 68 -0.78 -8.53 14.08
C MET A 68 0.65 -8.55 14.62
N THR A 69 1.19 -7.40 14.99
CA THR A 69 2.52 -7.30 15.63
C THR A 69 2.51 -7.55 17.14
N GLY A 70 1.34 -7.75 17.77
CA GLY A 70 1.20 -7.99 19.19
C GLY A 70 1.28 -6.75 20.08
N ILE A 71 1.38 -5.54 19.48
CA ILE A 71 1.39 -4.27 20.23
C ILE A 71 0.01 -3.99 20.86
N LEU A 72 -1.06 -4.32 20.12
CA LEU A 72 -2.44 -4.16 20.58
C LEU A 72 -3.13 -5.52 20.71
N THR A 73 -3.93 -5.66 21.76
CA THR A 73 -4.85 -6.79 21.93
C THR A 73 -6.19 -6.44 21.27
N PRO A 74 -6.80 -7.32 20.46
CA PRO A 74 -8.16 -7.16 19.97
C PRO A 74 -9.17 -6.98 21.09
N SER A 75 -10.28 -6.29 20.84
CA SER A 75 -11.42 -6.24 21.77
C SER A 75 -12.26 -7.52 21.69
N SER A 76 -12.31 -8.14 20.50
CA SER A 76 -12.91 -9.47 20.25
C SER A 76 -12.33 -10.07 18.98
N GLY A 77 -12.61 -11.36 18.73
CA GLY A 77 -12.03 -12.12 17.63
C GLY A 77 -10.62 -12.60 17.93
N LYS A 78 -9.97 -13.21 16.94
CA LYS A 78 -8.65 -13.83 17.10
C LYS A 78 -7.72 -13.42 15.95
N VAL A 79 -6.48 -13.10 16.31
CA VAL A 79 -5.37 -12.89 15.37
C VAL A 79 -4.36 -14.00 15.58
N THR A 80 -3.95 -14.64 14.51
CA THR A 80 -2.88 -15.65 14.52
C THR A 80 -1.84 -15.30 13.48
N VAL A 81 -0.57 -15.29 13.87
CA VAL A 81 0.58 -14.99 13.03
C VAL A 81 1.54 -16.16 13.11
N ASP A 82 1.70 -16.89 12.04
CA ASP A 82 2.48 -18.13 11.93
C ASP A 82 2.25 -19.11 13.10
N GLY A 83 0.95 -19.34 13.40
CA GLY A 83 0.50 -20.23 14.47
C GLY A 83 0.54 -19.63 15.87
N ILE A 84 1.05 -18.41 16.05
CA ILE A 84 1.17 -17.71 17.33
C ILE A 84 0.05 -16.69 17.47
N VAL A 85 -0.49 -16.54 18.67
CA VAL A 85 -1.34 -15.41 19.05
C VAL A 85 -0.43 -14.26 19.52
N PRO A 86 -0.28 -13.17 18.72
CA PRO A 86 0.81 -12.20 18.91
C PRO A 86 0.82 -11.49 20.26
N TYR A 87 -0.36 -11.15 20.76
CA TYR A 87 -0.52 -10.40 22.02
C TYR A 87 -0.36 -11.27 23.27
N GLU A 88 -0.42 -12.60 23.13
CA GLU A 88 -0.17 -13.57 24.21
C GLU A 88 1.31 -13.97 24.27
N ASN A 89 1.98 -14.04 23.13
CA ASN A 89 3.36 -14.52 22.99
C ASN A 89 4.23 -13.50 22.25
N ARG A 90 4.37 -12.29 22.81
CA ARG A 90 5.02 -11.15 22.14
C ARG A 90 6.46 -11.41 21.74
N THR A 91 7.25 -12.02 22.62
CA THR A 91 8.67 -12.31 22.37
C THR A 91 8.84 -13.30 21.22
N GLU A 92 8.08 -14.39 21.21
CA GLU A 92 8.13 -15.37 20.13
C GLU A 92 7.62 -14.81 18.81
N ASN A 93 6.59 -13.97 18.87
CA ASN A 93 6.10 -13.28 17.67
C ASN A 93 7.16 -12.29 17.14
N ALA A 94 7.83 -11.52 18.01
CA ALA A 94 8.85 -10.55 17.62
C ALA A 94 10.05 -11.21 16.92
N LYS A 95 10.43 -12.44 17.28
CA LYS A 95 11.48 -13.22 16.61
C LYS A 95 11.10 -13.62 15.17
N LYS A 96 9.81 -13.66 14.84
CA LYS A 96 9.29 -14.10 13.53
C LYS A 96 8.88 -12.97 12.60
N ILE A 97 8.82 -11.73 13.09
CA ILE A 97 8.34 -10.59 12.32
C ILE A 97 9.42 -9.50 12.20
N GLY A 98 9.48 -8.87 11.04
CA GLY A 98 10.15 -7.59 10.84
C GLY A 98 9.09 -6.49 10.71
N VAL A 99 9.36 -5.31 11.25
CA VAL A 99 8.42 -4.19 11.17
C VAL A 99 9.18 -2.91 10.83
N VAL A 100 8.71 -2.20 9.80
CA VAL A 100 9.19 -0.85 9.47
C VAL A 100 8.01 0.10 9.55
N PHE A 101 8.11 1.08 10.44
CA PHE A 101 7.14 2.18 10.54
C PHE A 101 7.73 3.42 9.86
N GLY A 102 7.19 3.85 8.73
CA GLY A 102 7.79 4.84 7.83
C GLY A 102 8.25 6.17 8.44
N GLN A 103 7.69 6.58 9.57
CA GLN A 103 8.10 7.81 10.26
C GLN A 103 8.88 7.58 11.56
N ARG A 104 9.14 6.34 11.92
CA ARG A 104 9.83 5.98 13.15
C ARG A 104 10.94 5.00 12.84
N THR A 105 12.17 5.36 13.20
CA THR A 105 13.30 4.46 13.11
C THR A 105 13.42 3.60 14.37
N GLN A 106 13.85 2.36 14.18
CA GLN A 106 14.25 1.45 15.25
C GLN A 106 15.77 1.52 15.52
N LEU A 107 16.49 2.29 14.71
CA LEU A 107 17.94 2.42 14.80
C LEU A 107 18.36 3.35 15.95
N TRP A 108 19.49 3.09 16.57
CA TRP A 108 20.05 3.94 17.63
C TRP A 108 20.67 5.21 17.05
N TRP A 109 20.11 6.35 17.42
CA TRP A 109 20.35 7.66 16.81
C TRP A 109 21.81 8.10 16.79
N ASP A 110 22.54 7.82 17.88
CA ASP A 110 23.93 8.26 18.06
C ASP A 110 24.98 7.22 17.67
N LEU A 111 24.57 5.99 17.38
CA LEU A 111 25.47 4.92 16.96
C LEU A 111 25.71 4.96 15.44
N ALA A 112 26.90 4.53 15.02
CA ALA A 112 27.15 4.21 13.63
C ALA A 112 26.25 3.03 13.21
N LEU A 113 25.86 2.99 11.93
CA LEU A 113 24.92 1.97 11.44
C LEU A 113 25.43 0.55 11.70
N ARG A 114 26.73 0.29 11.47
CA ARG A 114 27.35 -1.01 11.75
C ARG A 114 27.23 -1.44 13.22
N GLU A 115 27.34 -0.49 14.15
CA GLU A 115 27.21 -0.77 15.59
C GLU A 115 25.77 -1.11 15.93
N THR A 116 24.81 -0.42 15.34
CA THR A 116 23.39 -0.75 15.45
C THR A 116 23.11 -2.18 14.99
N PHE A 117 23.65 -2.60 13.85
CA PHE A 117 23.47 -3.98 13.37
C PHE A 117 24.15 -5.02 14.27
N THR A 118 25.32 -4.71 14.84
CA THR A 118 25.97 -5.57 15.82
C THR A 118 25.10 -5.77 17.07
N VAL A 119 24.51 -4.69 17.57
CA VAL A 119 23.60 -4.79 18.73
C VAL A 119 22.35 -5.58 18.40
N LEU A 120 21.74 -5.35 17.21
CA LEU A 120 20.58 -6.14 16.76
C LEU A 120 20.90 -7.61 16.61
N LYS A 121 22.09 -7.95 16.08
CA LYS A 121 22.57 -9.32 15.96
C LYS A 121 22.53 -10.05 17.33
N GLU A 122 23.05 -9.39 18.37
CA GLU A 122 23.05 -9.95 19.72
C GLU A 122 21.62 -10.04 20.31
N ILE A 123 20.79 -9.02 20.11
CA ILE A 123 19.38 -9.01 20.59
C ILE A 123 18.58 -10.17 19.98
N TYR A 124 18.76 -10.43 18.69
CA TYR A 124 18.03 -11.48 17.98
C TYR A 124 18.77 -12.83 18.00
N GLU A 125 19.90 -12.92 18.68
CA GLU A 125 20.69 -14.15 18.81
C GLU A 125 21.09 -14.73 17.44
N VAL A 126 21.45 -13.86 16.49
CA VAL A 126 21.84 -14.26 15.11
C VAL A 126 23.26 -14.78 15.13
N SER A 127 23.52 -15.96 14.55
CA SER A 127 24.85 -16.55 14.44
C SER A 127 25.78 -15.65 13.59
N ASN A 128 27.10 -15.77 13.77
CA ASN A 128 28.05 -15.00 12.96
C ASN A 128 27.91 -15.33 11.46
N GLU A 129 27.77 -16.59 11.13
CA GLU A 129 27.63 -17.07 9.75
C GLU A 129 26.37 -16.51 9.07
N ASP A 130 25.21 -16.61 9.75
CA ASP A 130 23.97 -16.05 9.27
C ASP A 130 24.01 -14.51 9.14
N PHE A 131 24.67 -13.85 10.09
CA PHE A 131 24.83 -12.41 10.07
C PHE A 131 25.65 -11.94 8.87
N GLU A 132 26.81 -12.56 8.63
CA GLU A 132 27.68 -12.24 7.48
C GLU A 132 26.96 -12.49 6.15
N TYR A 133 26.28 -13.65 6.02
CA TYR A 133 25.51 -13.97 4.82
C TYR A 133 24.43 -12.93 4.55
N ARG A 134 23.61 -12.61 5.56
CA ARG A 134 22.49 -11.65 5.41
C ARG A 134 22.99 -10.24 5.18
N MET A 135 24.02 -9.81 5.90
CA MET A 135 24.59 -8.47 5.70
C MET A 135 25.13 -8.29 4.29
N LYS A 136 25.79 -9.31 3.74
CA LYS A 136 26.23 -9.28 2.34
C LYS A 136 25.05 -9.13 1.39
N PHE A 137 24.03 -9.97 1.52
CA PHE A 137 22.82 -9.89 0.69
C PHE A 137 22.13 -8.53 0.83
N LEU A 138 21.93 -8.05 2.07
CA LEU A 138 21.28 -6.77 2.34
C LEU A 138 22.08 -5.57 1.81
N ASP A 139 23.40 -5.65 1.86
CA ASP A 139 24.25 -4.64 1.24
C ASP A 139 24.14 -4.64 -0.29
N ASP A 140 24.16 -5.81 -0.92
CA ASP A 140 24.01 -5.95 -2.37
C ASP A 140 22.67 -5.35 -2.89
N VAL A 141 21.56 -5.55 -2.15
CA VAL A 141 20.24 -5.07 -2.60
C VAL A 141 19.89 -3.66 -2.12
N LEU A 142 20.42 -3.22 -0.97
CA LEU A 142 20.10 -1.94 -0.35
C LEU A 142 21.23 -0.91 -0.47
N GLY A 143 22.47 -1.32 -0.79
CA GLY A 143 23.64 -0.44 -0.90
C GLY A 143 23.97 0.23 0.43
N LEU A 144 24.18 -0.56 1.48
CA LEU A 144 24.42 -0.06 2.84
C LEU A 144 25.86 0.36 3.05
N GLY A 145 26.82 -0.26 2.33
CA GLY A 145 28.26 -0.09 2.48
C GLY A 145 28.71 1.38 2.46
N GLU A 146 28.06 2.20 1.62
CA GLU A 146 28.37 3.63 1.48
C GLU A 146 28.23 4.42 2.79
N PHE A 147 27.39 3.97 3.75
CA PHE A 147 27.07 4.71 4.97
C PHE A 147 27.13 3.87 6.27
N MET A 148 27.70 2.66 6.23
CA MET A 148 27.83 1.78 7.40
C MET A 148 28.58 2.41 8.57
N ALA A 149 29.55 3.31 8.31
CA ALA A 149 30.31 4.01 9.34
C ALA A 149 29.64 5.31 9.82
N THR A 150 28.51 5.70 9.20
CA THR A 150 27.84 6.98 9.49
C THR A 150 26.88 6.82 10.69
N PRO A 151 26.89 7.75 11.67
CA PRO A 151 25.89 7.78 12.72
C PRO A 151 24.47 7.92 12.16
N VAL A 152 23.49 7.21 12.72
CA VAL A 152 22.11 7.16 12.22
C VAL A 152 21.50 8.57 12.09
N ARG A 153 21.77 9.47 13.01
CA ARG A 153 21.30 10.89 12.97
C ARG A 153 21.76 11.65 11.73
N SER A 154 22.87 11.25 11.11
CA SER A 154 23.45 11.91 9.93
C SER A 154 23.01 11.27 8.60
N LEU A 155 22.23 10.20 8.64
CA LEU A 155 21.69 9.56 7.46
C LEU A 155 20.58 10.40 6.82
N SER A 156 20.57 10.46 5.49
CA SER A 156 19.42 10.98 4.75
C SER A 156 18.19 10.12 5.01
N LEU A 157 16.99 10.63 4.68
CA LEU A 157 15.75 9.88 4.83
C LEU A 157 15.81 8.54 4.06
N GLY A 158 16.30 8.55 2.82
CA GLY A 158 16.44 7.36 2.00
C GLY A 158 17.47 6.36 2.53
N GLN A 159 18.61 6.85 3.05
CA GLN A 159 19.60 5.99 3.70
C GLN A 159 19.03 5.36 4.97
N ARG A 160 18.33 6.14 5.78
CA ARG A 160 17.69 5.66 7.01
C ARG A 160 16.62 4.61 6.71
N MET A 161 15.77 4.82 5.71
CA MET A 161 14.77 3.83 5.31
C MET A 161 15.40 2.52 4.85
N ARG A 162 16.48 2.58 4.04
CA ARG A 162 17.23 1.38 3.63
C ARG A 162 17.84 0.66 4.84
N ALA A 163 18.36 1.43 5.79
CA ALA A 163 18.93 0.88 7.03
C ALA A 163 17.86 0.27 7.95
N ASP A 164 16.68 0.91 8.10
CA ASP A 164 15.55 0.38 8.86
C ASP A 164 15.01 -0.93 8.25
N LEU A 165 14.94 -0.98 6.92
CA LEU A 165 14.56 -2.20 6.21
C LEU A 165 15.57 -3.33 6.47
N ALA A 166 16.88 -3.04 6.35
CA ALA A 166 17.91 -4.02 6.66
C ALA A 166 17.86 -4.51 8.12
N ALA A 167 17.69 -3.58 9.08
CA ALA A 167 17.56 -3.91 10.48
C ALA A 167 16.38 -4.84 10.77
N SER A 168 15.23 -4.61 10.09
CA SER A 168 14.03 -5.42 10.25
C SER A 168 14.15 -6.84 9.68
N LEU A 169 15.17 -7.10 8.86
CA LEU A 169 15.41 -8.36 8.16
C LEU A 169 16.59 -9.17 8.70
N LEU A 170 17.38 -8.58 9.60
CA LEU A 170 18.63 -9.16 10.08
C LEU A 170 18.45 -10.54 10.71
N HIS A 171 17.34 -10.78 11.38
CA HIS A 171 17.00 -12.02 12.05
C HIS A 171 16.18 -12.99 11.19
N ASN A 172 16.09 -12.74 9.88
CA ASN A 172 15.33 -13.55 8.92
C ASN A 172 13.86 -13.77 9.30
N PRO A 173 13.08 -12.70 9.41
CA PRO A 173 11.67 -12.82 9.77
C PRO A 173 10.89 -13.53 8.69
N GLN A 174 9.88 -14.32 9.09
CA GLN A 174 8.96 -14.96 8.16
C GLN A 174 7.93 -13.97 7.59
N ILE A 175 7.71 -12.85 8.28
CA ILE A 175 6.72 -11.83 7.92
C ILE A 175 7.35 -10.46 8.11
N LEU A 176 7.16 -9.61 7.10
CA LEU A 176 7.62 -8.22 7.09
C LEU A 176 6.43 -7.28 6.95
N TYR A 177 6.24 -6.42 7.95
CA TYR A 177 5.26 -5.35 7.93
C TYR A 177 5.92 -4.03 7.54
N LEU A 178 5.45 -3.42 6.47
CA LEU A 178 5.94 -2.16 5.93
C LEU A 178 4.82 -1.13 5.99
N ASP A 179 4.89 -0.22 6.95
CA ASP A 179 3.90 0.86 7.09
C ASP A 179 4.47 2.13 6.45
N GLU A 180 4.08 2.39 5.20
CA GLU A 180 4.51 3.52 4.36
C GLU A 180 6.03 3.62 4.10
N PRO A 181 6.69 2.56 3.60
CA PRO A 181 8.15 2.50 3.50
C PRO A 181 8.74 3.46 2.45
N THR A 182 7.95 4.03 1.57
CA THR A 182 8.40 4.89 0.47
C THR A 182 8.03 6.35 0.65
N ILE A 183 7.39 6.70 1.78
CA ILE A 183 6.92 8.06 2.04
C ILE A 183 8.09 9.05 2.11
N GLY A 184 7.98 10.15 1.35
CA GLY A 184 8.99 11.20 1.34
C GLY A 184 10.31 10.86 0.65
N LEU A 185 10.40 9.68 0.01
CA LEU A 185 11.56 9.27 -0.77
C LEU A 185 11.46 9.82 -2.21
N ASP A 186 12.61 10.11 -2.81
CA ASP A 186 12.69 10.40 -4.24
C ASP A 186 12.45 9.13 -5.09
N VAL A 187 12.21 9.33 -6.39
CA VAL A 187 11.84 8.25 -7.32
C VAL A 187 12.90 7.15 -7.39
N ILE A 188 14.18 7.51 -7.39
CA ILE A 188 15.29 6.56 -7.50
C ILE A 188 15.38 5.69 -6.26
N VAL A 189 15.24 6.29 -5.08
CA VAL A 189 15.27 5.54 -3.81
C VAL A 189 14.03 4.67 -3.66
N LYS A 190 12.84 5.14 -4.07
CA LYS A 190 11.62 4.31 -4.10
C LYS A 190 11.83 3.04 -4.94
N GLU A 191 12.39 3.19 -6.14
CA GLU A 191 12.67 2.06 -7.03
C GLU A 191 13.64 1.05 -6.39
N LYS A 192 14.72 1.54 -5.75
CA LYS A 192 15.66 0.69 -5.01
C LYS A 192 14.98 -0.09 -3.88
N VAL A 193 14.13 0.59 -3.09
CA VAL A 193 13.38 -0.05 -2.00
C VAL A 193 12.40 -1.10 -2.54
N ARG A 194 11.67 -0.80 -3.61
CA ARG A 194 10.76 -1.76 -4.26
C ARG A 194 11.51 -3.00 -4.78
N LYS A 195 12.62 -2.78 -5.48
CA LYS A 195 13.46 -3.89 -5.95
C LYS A 195 13.96 -4.75 -4.79
N ALA A 196 14.44 -4.12 -3.72
CA ALA A 196 14.92 -4.84 -2.54
C ALA A 196 13.80 -5.69 -1.91
N ILE A 197 12.58 -5.18 -1.77
CA ILE A 197 11.44 -5.93 -1.24
C ILE A 197 11.14 -7.18 -2.11
N LYS A 198 11.18 -7.05 -3.44
CA LYS A 198 10.99 -8.18 -4.36
C LYS A 198 12.09 -9.25 -4.20
N GLU A 199 13.35 -8.83 -4.15
CA GLU A 199 14.47 -9.75 -3.99
C GLU A 199 14.43 -10.46 -2.62
N ILE A 200 14.10 -9.75 -1.54
CA ILE A 200 13.92 -10.32 -0.21
C ILE A 200 12.82 -11.38 -0.19
N ASN A 201 11.65 -11.06 -0.77
CA ASN A 201 10.55 -12.01 -0.86
C ASN A 201 10.95 -13.25 -1.68
N LYS A 202 11.65 -13.06 -2.79
CA LYS A 202 12.13 -14.13 -3.67
C LYS A 202 13.17 -15.02 -2.99
N GLU A 203 14.16 -14.43 -2.31
CA GLU A 203 15.28 -15.16 -1.69
C GLU A 203 14.85 -15.91 -0.43
N PHE A 204 14.10 -15.25 0.46
CA PHE A 204 13.77 -15.80 1.77
C PHE A 204 12.33 -16.31 1.89
N GLY A 205 11.49 -16.11 0.88
CA GLY A 205 10.06 -16.45 0.97
C GLY A 205 9.30 -15.62 2.01
N THR A 206 9.83 -14.45 2.40
CA THR A 206 9.24 -13.58 3.42
C THR A 206 7.88 -13.07 2.96
N THR A 207 6.84 -13.28 3.78
CA THR A 207 5.51 -12.71 3.55
C THR A 207 5.55 -11.20 3.83
N VAL A 208 5.06 -10.38 2.91
CA VAL A 208 5.12 -8.92 3.06
C VAL A 208 3.72 -8.33 3.11
N ILE A 209 3.46 -7.50 4.12
CA ILE A 209 2.27 -6.67 4.21
C ILE A 209 2.73 -5.21 4.06
N LEU A 210 2.26 -4.58 2.98
CA LEU A 210 2.61 -3.22 2.63
C LEU A 210 1.41 -2.30 2.80
N THR A 211 1.55 -1.23 3.60
CA THR A 211 0.64 -0.10 3.53
C THR A 211 1.33 1.05 2.80
N THR A 212 0.60 1.71 1.95
CA THR A 212 1.08 2.90 1.24
C THR A 212 -0.09 3.75 0.76
N HIS A 213 0.14 5.03 0.58
CA HIS A 213 -0.74 5.95 -0.14
C HIS A 213 -0.34 6.08 -1.63
N ASP A 214 0.86 5.60 -1.99
CA ASP A 214 1.34 5.57 -3.36
C ASP A 214 0.90 4.24 -4.01
N LEU A 215 -0.16 4.28 -4.80
CA LEU A 215 -0.72 3.07 -5.40
C LEU A 215 0.16 2.48 -6.51
N ASN A 216 1.18 3.22 -6.98
CA ASN A 216 2.22 2.65 -7.84
C ASN A 216 3.05 1.59 -7.10
N ASP A 217 3.29 1.80 -5.78
CA ASP A 217 3.98 0.78 -4.98
C ASP A 217 3.17 -0.52 -4.92
N ILE A 218 1.84 -0.40 -4.84
CA ILE A 218 0.93 -1.56 -4.84
C ILE A 218 0.98 -2.27 -6.19
N GLU A 219 0.87 -1.53 -7.29
CA GLU A 219 0.88 -2.11 -8.64
C GLU A 219 2.20 -2.82 -8.96
N GLU A 220 3.31 -2.28 -8.49
CA GLU A 220 4.62 -2.86 -8.76
C GLU A 220 4.98 -4.03 -7.84
N LEU A 221 4.55 -4.00 -6.58
CA LEU A 221 4.99 -4.97 -5.58
C LEU A 221 4.01 -6.09 -5.33
N CYS A 222 2.71 -5.82 -5.39
CA CYS A 222 1.69 -6.71 -4.87
C CYS A 222 0.96 -7.44 -5.99
N ASN A 223 0.62 -8.70 -5.75
CA ASN A 223 -0.31 -9.43 -6.62
C ASN A 223 -1.74 -9.41 -6.07
N ARG A 224 -1.87 -9.14 -4.76
CA ARG A 224 -3.14 -9.11 -4.01
C ARG A 224 -3.26 -7.85 -3.21
N ILE A 225 -4.48 -7.34 -3.12
CA ILE A 225 -4.83 -6.13 -2.41
C ILE A 225 -6.01 -6.39 -1.47
N ILE A 226 -5.89 -5.89 -0.24
CA ILE A 226 -6.98 -5.83 0.72
C ILE A 226 -7.32 -4.36 0.94
N ILE A 227 -8.53 -3.95 0.59
CA ILE A 227 -9.02 -2.58 0.77
C ILE A 227 -9.89 -2.52 2.00
N ILE A 228 -9.61 -1.56 2.88
CA ILE A 228 -10.40 -1.33 4.08
C ILE A 228 -10.96 0.10 4.12
N ASP A 229 -12.15 0.24 4.68
CA ASP A 229 -12.74 1.52 5.02
C ASP A 229 -13.55 1.42 6.32
N ASN A 230 -13.48 2.47 7.15
CA ASN A 230 -14.19 2.55 8.44
C ASN A 230 -14.07 1.28 9.31
N GLY A 231 -12.88 0.67 9.32
CA GLY A 231 -12.57 -0.54 10.09
C GLY A 231 -13.04 -1.84 9.47
N LYS A 232 -13.64 -1.83 8.30
CA LYS A 232 -14.17 -3.01 7.60
C LYS A 232 -13.38 -3.31 6.34
N LYS A 233 -13.30 -4.58 5.99
CA LYS A 233 -12.78 -5.03 4.70
C LYS A 233 -13.83 -4.81 3.62
N ILE A 234 -13.48 -4.03 2.59
CA ILE A 234 -14.35 -3.76 1.44
C ILE A 234 -14.00 -4.72 0.29
N TYR A 235 -12.71 -4.91 0.03
CA TYR A 235 -12.23 -5.76 -1.06
C TYR A 235 -11.08 -6.65 -0.58
N ASP A 236 -10.97 -7.83 -1.18
CA ASP A 236 -9.89 -8.79 -0.95
C ASP A 236 -9.74 -9.66 -2.19
N GLY A 237 -8.74 -9.39 -3.01
CA GLY A 237 -8.54 -10.10 -4.27
C GLY A 237 -7.28 -9.68 -5.01
N SER A 238 -7.06 -10.26 -6.19
CA SER A 238 -5.91 -9.93 -7.01
C SER A 238 -6.05 -8.53 -7.66
N ILE A 239 -4.90 -7.92 -7.96
CA ILE A 239 -4.84 -6.65 -8.70
C ILE A 239 -5.41 -6.83 -10.11
N GLU A 240 -5.18 -7.97 -10.73
CA GLU A 240 -5.74 -8.28 -12.06
C GLU A 240 -7.26 -8.37 -12.01
N ALA A 241 -7.83 -9.03 -10.98
CA ALA A 241 -9.27 -9.14 -10.83
C ALA A 241 -9.94 -7.77 -10.64
N ILE A 242 -9.37 -6.90 -9.79
CA ILE A 242 -9.94 -5.56 -9.58
C ILE A 242 -9.83 -4.70 -10.85
N LYS A 243 -8.72 -4.79 -11.60
CA LYS A 243 -8.55 -4.10 -12.88
C LYS A 243 -9.50 -4.61 -13.96
N SER A 244 -9.74 -5.92 -14.04
CA SER A 244 -10.66 -6.51 -15.01
C SER A 244 -12.12 -6.16 -14.70
N THR A 245 -12.49 -6.14 -13.41
CA THR A 245 -13.86 -5.89 -12.98
C THR A 245 -14.24 -4.40 -13.02
N PHE A 246 -13.32 -3.51 -12.60
CA PHE A 246 -13.61 -2.09 -12.42
C PHE A 246 -12.80 -1.16 -13.33
N GLY A 247 -11.76 -1.67 -13.97
CA GLY A 247 -10.88 -0.93 -14.88
C GLY A 247 -11.23 -1.15 -16.37
N TYR A 248 -12.47 -1.49 -16.67
CA TYR A 248 -12.91 -1.74 -18.04
C TYR A 248 -13.04 -0.48 -18.89
N MET A 249 -13.11 0.69 -18.29
CA MET A 249 -13.05 1.96 -18.99
C MET A 249 -11.60 2.36 -19.24
N SER A 250 -11.28 2.71 -20.47
CA SER A 250 -9.98 3.23 -20.87
C SER A 250 -10.16 4.57 -21.56
N GLN A 251 -9.12 5.37 -21.61
CA GLN A 251 -9.12 6.65 -22.31
C GLN A 251 -8.11 6.63 -23.44
N VAL A 252 -8.50 7.18 -24.58
CA VAL A 252 -7.59 7.52 -25.66
C VAL A 252 -7.66 9.02 -25.89
N GLU A 253 -6.51 9.68 -25.77
CA GLU A 253 -6.34 11.09 -26.09
C GLU A 253 -5.75 11.17 -27.50
N ILE A 254 -6.47 11.83 -28.40
CA ILE A 254 -6.10 11.95 -29.82
C ILE A 254 -5.91 13.42 -30.13
N LYS A 255 -4.65 13.82 -30.41
CA LYS A 255 -4.34 15.17 -30.84
C LYS A 255 -4.63 15.34 -32.33
N VAL A 256 -5.38 16.36 -32.63
CA VAL A 256 -5.83 16.69 -34.00
C VAL A 256 -5.45 18.12 -34.38
N LYS A 257 -5.36 18.41 -35.68
CA LYS A 257 -5.07 19.77 -36.16
C LYS A 257 -6.19 20.76 -35.90
N SER A 258 -7.47 20.31 -35.93
CA SER A 258 -8.65 21.12 -35.66
C SER A 258 -9.72 20.23 -35.04
N THR A 259 -10.36 20.73 -34.01
CA THR A 259 -11.50 20.06 -33.33
C THR A 259 -12.84 20.38 -33.98
N GLU A 260 -12.93 21.34 -34.89
CA GLU A 260 -14.18 21.75 -35.60
C GLU A 260 -14.87 20.58 -36.33
N VAL A 261 -14.09 19.54 -36.70
CA VAL A 261 -14.64 18.33 -37.36
C VAL A 261 -15.57 17.58 -36.41
N PHE A 262 -15.31 17.60 -35.09
CA PHE A 262 -16.10 16.87 -34.09
C PHE A 262 -17.44 17.53 -33.78
N GLU A 263 -17.62 18.83 -34.06
CA GLU A 263 -18.92 19.50 -34.01
C GLU A 263 -19.93 18.92 -35.04
N ARG A 264 -19.40 18.31 -36.11
CA ARG A 264 -20.21 17.77 -37.20
C ARG A 264 -20.23 16.25 -37.27
N PHE A 265 -19.37 15.59 -36.53
CA PHE A 265 -19.17 14.15 -36.60
C PHE A 265 -19.52 13.46 -35.26
N ASP A 266 -20.55 12.63 -35.29
CA ASP A 266 -20.97 11.84 -34.13
C ASP A 266 -20.32 10.45 -34.17
N ILE A 267 -19.22 10.30 -33.40
CA ILE A 267 -18.47 9.04 -33.29
C ILE A 267 -19.37 7.92 -32.75
N ASN A 268 -20.29 8.22 -31.84
CA ASN A 268 -21.20 7.22 -31.27
C ASN A 268 -22.08 6.58 -32.35
N LYS A 269 -22.55 7.38 -33.32
CA LYS A 269 -23.33 6.86 -34.46
C LYS A 269 -22.49 6.00 -35.39
N SER A 270 -21.25 6.40 -35.61
CA SER A 270 -20.36 5.68 -36.55
C SER A 270 -19.90 4.35 -35.97
N LEU A 271 -19.74 4.23 -34.66
CA LEU A 271 -19.35 3.00 -33.97
C LEU A 271 -20.54 2.19 -33.46
N ASN A 272 -21.76 2.74 -33.49
CA ASN A 272 -23.01 2.10 -33.02
C ASN A 272 -22.97 1.64 -31.57
N PHE A 273 -22.32 2.43 -30.67
CA PHE A 273 -22.25 2.17 -29.23
C PHE A 273 -23.06 3.16 -28.41
N SER A 274 -23.47 2.74 -27.20
CA SER A 274 -24.21 3.57 -26.27
C SER A 274 -23.32 4.65 -25.63
N LYS A 275 -23.90 5.76 -25.18
CA LYS A 275 -23.17 6.80 -24.43
C LYS A 275 -22.61 6.30 -23.11
N GLU A 276 -23.10 5.18 -22.56
CA GLU A 276 -22.56 4.54 -21.37
C GLU A 276 -21.25 3.81 -21.65
N ASP A 277 -21.06 3.31 -22.87
CA ASP A 277 -19.88 2.58 -23.29
C ASP A 277 -18.81 3.45 -23.98
N LEU A 278 -19.19 4.65 -24.45
CA LEU A 278 -18.32 5.58 -25.15
C LEU A 278 -18.70 7.04 -24.82
N LEU A 279 -17.80 7.76 -24.17
CA LEU A 279 -17.91 9.17 -23.86
C LEU A 279 -16.81 9.95 -24.56
N ILE A 280 -17.17 11.07 -25.18
CA ILE A 280 -16.24 11.93 -25.91
C ILE A 280 -16.24 13.29 -25.23
N GLU A 281 -15.03 13.78 -24.96
CA GLU A 281 -14.78 15.11 -24.41
C GLU A 281 -13.82 15.85 -25.31
N GLU A 282 -14.17 17.07 -25.70
CA GLU A 282 -13.33 17.93 -26.50
C GLU A 282 -12.39 18.73 -25.60
N GLY A 283 -11.10 18.65 -25.88
CA GLY A 283 -10.06 19.46 -25.25
C GLY A 283 -9.44 20.43 -26.26
N VAL A 284 -8.54 21.29 -25.80
CA VAL A 284 -7.82 22.23 -26.67
C VAL A 284 -6.83 21.47 -27.57
N GLY A 285 -7.20 21.31 -28.85
CA GLY A 285 -6.37 20.59 -29.83
C GLY A 285 -6.31 19.08 -29.66
N ALA A 286 -7.17 18.51 -28.82
CA ALA A 286 -7.24 17.08 -28.58
C ALA A 286 -8.68 16.63 -28.34
N VAL A 287 -8.96 15.37 -28.63
CA VAL A 287 -10.21 14.69 -28.30
C VAL A 287 -9.88 13.56 -27.32
N ILE A 288 -10.58 13.53 -26.21
CA ILE A 288 -10.47 12.48 -25.20
C ILE A 288 -11.69 11.57 -25.36
N VAL A 289 -11.43 10.31 -25.68
CA VAL A 289 -12.48 9.29 -25.79
C VAL A 289 -12.32 8.30 -24.64
N THR A 290 -13.31 8.28 -23.76
CA THR A 290 -13.41 7.28 -22.69
C THR A 290 -14.32 6.15 -23.18
N PHE A 291 -13.84 4.91 -23.15
CA PHE A 291 -14.53 3.78 -23.76
C PHE A 291 -14.38 2.50 -22.92
N ASN A 292 -15.35 1.62 -23.10
CA ASN A 292 -15.35 0.28 -22.51
C ASN A 292 -14.46 -0.66 -23.35
N LYS A 293 -13.22 -0.90 -22.90
CA LYS A 293 -12.24 -1.71 -23.62
C LYS A 293 -12.65 -3.19 -23.83
N ASN A 294 -13.59 -3.68 -23.02
CA ASN A 294 -14.12 -5.04 -23.18
C ASN A 294 -15.14 -5.15 -24.31
N LYS A 295 -15.71 -4.01 -24.75
CA LYS A 295 -16.70 -3.96 -25.83
C LYS A 295 -16.17 -3.31 -27.10
N ILE A 296 -15.27 -2.35 -26.96
CA ILE A 296 -14.80 -1.50 -28.05
C ILE A 296 -13.29 -1.61 -28.17
N PRO A 297 -12.75 -2.19 -29.26
CA PRO A 297 -11.33 -2.14 -29.55
C PRO A 297 -10.88 -0.69 -29.77
N VAL A 298 -9.79 -0.30 -29.16
CA VAL A 298 -9.23 1.06 -29.32
C VAL A 298 -8.86 1.35 -30.77
N SER A 299 -8.48 0.34 -31.56
CA SER A 299 -8.22 0.43 -32.98
C SER A 299 -9.40 0.99 -33.78
N ASP A 300 -10.62 0.62 -33.41
CA ASP A 300 -11.83 1.04 -34.11
C ASP A 300 -12.10 2.53 -33.88
N ILE A 301 -11.86 3.00 -32.63
CA ILE A 301 -11.96 4.41 -32.27
C ILE A 301 -10.94 5.23 -33.05
N ILE A 302 -9.67 4.80 -33.04
CA ILE A 302 -8.58 5.49 -33.74
C ILE A 302 -8.86 5.50 -35.25
N TYR A 303 -9.27 4.38 -35.84
CA TYR A 303 -9.57 4.25 -37.26
C TYR A 303 -10.68 5.22 -37.69
N VAL A 304 -11.77 5.29 -36.96
CA VAL A 304 -12.91 6.16 -37.25
C VAL A 304 -12.48 7.63 -37.20
N ILE A 305 -11.69 8.03 -36.20
CA ILE A 305 -11.22 9.40 -36.06
C ILE A 305 -10.22 9.76 -37.16
N MET A 306 -9.28 8.86 -37.47
CA MET A 306 -8.28 9.07 -38.54
C MET A 306 -8.91 9.22 -39.93
N LYS A 307 -10.08 8.64 -40.14
CA LYS A 307 -10.82 8.76 -41.40
C LYS A 307 -11.43 10.15 -41.59
N GLU A 308 -11.81 10.81 -40.51
CA GLU A 308 -12.50 12.10 -40.52
C GLU A 308 -11.56 13.30 -40.38
N CYS A 309 -10.42 13.12 -39.67
CA CYS A 309 -9.46 14.19 -39.46
C CYS A 309 -8.01 13.71 -39.39
N PRO A 310 -7.03 14.57 -39.75
CA PRO A 310 -5.62 14.28 -39.59
C PRO A 310 -5.25 14.19 -38.09
N VAL A 311 -4.81 13.01 -37.69
CA VAL A 311 -4.31 12.75 -36.34
C VAL A 311 -2.83 13.10 -36.24
N LEU A 312 -2.44 13.84 -35.20
CA LEU A 312 -1.07 14.25 -34.92
C LEU A 312 -0.36 13.32 -33.94
N ASP A 313 -1.10 12.85 -32.91
CA ASP A 313 -0.55 12.03 -31.85
C ASP A 313 -1.68 11.25 -31.18
N VAL A 314 -1.38 10.07 -30.61
CA VAL A 314 -2.32 9.22 -29.89
C VAL A 314 -1.69 8.75 -28.61
N SER A 315 -2.36 8.98 -27.48
CA SER A 315 -1.97 8.50 -26.17
C SER A 315 -3.10 7.66 -25.56
N ILE A 316 -2.80 6.43 -25.17
CA ILE A 316 -3.76 5.53 -24.55
C ILE A 316 -3.47 5.48 -23.06
N LYS A 317 -4.48 5.75 -22.22
CA LYS A 317 -4.40 5.69 -20.78
C LYS A 317 -5.36 4.60 -20.28
N GLU A 318 -4.81 3.60 -19.62
CA GLU A 318 -5.62 2.62 -18.89
C GLU A 318 -6.04 3.20 -17.54
N THR A 319 -7.20 2.76 -17.04
CA THR A 319 -7.64 3.11 -15.69
C THR A 319 -6.63 2.61 -14.66
N SER A 320 -6.03 3.52 -13.92
CA SER A 320 -5.08 3.19 -12.85
C SER A 320 -5.80 2.54 -11.66
N ILE A 321 -5.05 1.77 -10.86
CA ILE A 321 -5.59 1.28 -9.56
C ILE A 321 -6.05 2.44 -8.70
N GLU A 322 -5.40 3.58 -8.78
CA GLU A 322 -5.78 4.77 -8.01
C GLU A 322 -7.20 5.26 -8.35
N GLU A 323 -7.55 5.29 -9.62
CA GLU A 323 -8.90 5.66 -10.06
C GLU A 323 -9.94 4.63 -9.62
N ILE A 324 -9.62 3.34 -9.72
CA ILE A 324 -10.50 2.25 -9.28
C ILE A 324 -10.75 2.35 -7.77
N VAL A 325 -9.71 2.49 -6.98
CA VAL A 325 -9.80 2.62 -5.52
C VAL A 325 -10.60 3.87 -5.12
N LYS A 326 -10.41 5.00 -5.81
CA LYS A 326 -11.23 6.21 -5.60
C LYS A 326 -12.72 5.96 -5.86
N LYS A 327 -13.07 5.22 -6.93
CA LYS A 327 -14.45 4.85 -7.23
C LYS A 327 -15.07 3.95 -6.14
N ILE A 328 -14.28 2.98 -5.64
CA ILE A 328 -14.71 2.11 -4.53
C ILE A 328 -15.02 2.94 -3.28
N TYR A 329 -14.14 3.87 -2.89
CA TYR A 329 -14.37 4.72 -1.72
C TYR A 329 -15.57 5.68 -1.86
N ARG A 330 -15.90 6.08 -3.07
CA ARG A 330 -17.08 6.93 -3.35
C ARG A 330 -18.37 6.14 -3.49
N ASN A 331 -18.33 4.82 -3.32
CA ASN A 331 -19.43 3.90 -3.59
C ASN A 331 -20.00 4.02 -5.03
N GLU A 332 -19.16 4.42 -5.97
CA GLU A 332 -19.52 4.50 -7.39
C GLU A 332 -19.53 3.12 -8.06
N VAL A 333 -18.95 2.11 -7.42
CA VAL A 333 -18.91 0.70 -7.83
C VAL A 333 -19.20 -0.20 -6.62
N ASN A 334 -20.03 -1.23 -6.82
CA ASN A 334 -20.28 -2.25 -5.79
C ASN A 334 -19.22 -3.35 -5.90
N VAL A 335 -18.55 -3.65 -4.78
CA VAL A 335 -17.44 -4.61 -4.67
C VAL A 335 -17.92 -5.89 -4.02
#